data_7205bc87a458a19f28b1b7552971b1da
#
_entry.id   7205bc87a458a19f28b1b7552971b1da
#
_cell.length_a   1.000
_cell.length_b   1.000
_cell.length_c   1.000
_cell.angle_alpha   90.00
_cell.angle_beta   90.00
_cell.angle_gamma   90.00
#
_symmetry.space_group_name_H-M   'P 1'
#
loop_
_entity.id
_entity.type
_entity.pdbx_description
1 polymer ?
#
loop_
_entity_poly.entity_id
_entity_poly.type
_entity_poly.pdbx_seq_one_letter_code
_entity_poly.pdbx_strand_id
1 'polypeptide(L)'
;MSYHILLTGATGLLGRYLVRDLLLADVPVAVVARRSRRQSAQDRMDALMATWETSLGRELPRPKVLDGDLCEPEFGLSDVDLDWVSENCDSVLHNAASLTFISTDPKGEPWLSNVRGTQNVLDVCRRTGIKDFHHVSTSYVCGLRDGRIMEDELDVGQVLGNDYEKSKVQAETLVREADFLSPPTFYRPAIIVGDSQTGFTTTFHGFYAALNLASTLRKSLGNEDQTVHLPTRVTLDGTESKNLVPVDWVSAVTAHIVTQPQFHGRTFHLTPTAPVTIGTIVEVLEKACGFRDTIFAGKGTVLEHPTEIEQLFYEHIRVYNSYWRDDPTFDCTNTQEAAPHLPCPVIDKDLLLKLAKAAIAMDFRWKDKAPVKSVEHVRV
;
A
#
# COMPACT_ATOMS: atom_id res chain seq x y z
N MET A 1 18.82 25.80 -6.09
CA MET A 1 19.08 24.35 -6.08
C MET A 1 17.74 23.71 -5.70
N SER A 2 17.32 22.65 -6.38
CA SER A 2 16.14 21.91 -5.99
C SER A 2 16.50 20.97 -4.86
N TYR A 3 15.79 21.06 -3.74
CA TYR A 3 15.99 20.14 -2.61
C TYR A 3 15.38 18.77 -2.90
N HIS A 4 15.90 17.75 -2.23
CA HIS A 4 15.38 16.38 -2.34
C HIS A 4 14.23 16.16 -1.35
N ILE A 5 13.30 15.30 -1.74
CA ILE A 5 12.35 14.68 -0.82
C ILE A 5 12.99 13.43 -0.25
N LEU A 6 13.08 13.31 1.08
CA LEU A 6 13.51 12.09 1.75
C LEU A 6 12.35 11.10 1.83
N LEU A 7 12.39 10.05 1.00
CA LEU A 7 11.34 9.03 0.90
C LEU A 7 11.71 7.78 1.69
N THR A 8 10.84 7.36 2.59
CA THR A 8 10.93 6.05 3.23
C THR A 8 10.01 5.03 2.54
N GLY A 9 10.36 3.74 2.58
CA GLY A 9 9.54 2.68 1.99
C GLY A 9 9.55 2.62 0.46
N ALA A 10 10.57 3.20 -0.20
CA ALA A 10 10.71 3.28 -1.65
C ALA A 10 10.62 1.92 -2.39
N THR A 11 11.01 0.82 -1.75
CA THR A 11 10.99 -0.52 -2.35
C THR A 11 9.66 -1.28 -2.18
N GLY A 12 8.70 -0.72 -1.43
CA GLY A 12 7.34 -1.24 -1.30
C GLY A 12 6.47 -0.97 -2.53
N LEU A 13 5.26 -1.51 -2.57
CA LEU A 13 4.35 -1.36 -3.72
C LEU A 13 4.10 0.13 -4.04
N LEU A 14 3.58 0.91 -3.10
CA LEU A 14 3.33 2.34 -3.34
C LEU A 14 4.64 3.12 -3.52
N GLY A 15 5.66 2.83 -2.72
CA GLY A 15 6.93 3.56 -2.74
C GLY A 15 7.64 3.52 -4.09
N ARG A 16 7.58 2.40 -4.80
CA ARG A 16 8.19 2.30 -6.14
C ARG A 16 7.48 3.18 -7.18
N TYR A 17 6.15 3.34 -7.08
CA TYR A 17 5.38 4.26 -7.90
C TYR A 17 5.68 5.71 -7.53
N LEU A 18 5.78 6.03 -6.23
CA LEU A 18 6.17 7.36 -5.76
C LEU A 18 7.55 7.76 -6.28
N VAL A 19 8.55 6.87 -6.26
CA VAL A 19 9.86 7.14 -6.88
C VAL A 19 9.70 7.51 -8.34
N ARG A 20 8.94 6.70 -9.12
CA ARG A 20 8.67 6.97 -10.53
C ARG A 20 8.03 8.34 -10.74
N ASP A 21 6.92 8.60 -10.05
CA ASP A 21 6.08 9.76 -10.32
C ASP A 21 6.74 11.07 -9.87
N LEU A 22 7.46 11.06 -8.75
CA LEU A 22 8.26 12.21 -8.31
C LEU A 22 9.39 12.50 -9.29
N LEU A 23 10.14 11.49 -9.75
CA LEU A 23 11.21 11.69 -10.74
C LEU A 23 10.66 12.15 -12.10
N LEU A 24 9.45 11.70 -12.49
CA LEU A 24 8.76 12.18 -13.70
C LEU A 24 8.29 13.63 -13.58
N ALA A 25 8.05 14.10 -12.35
CA ALA A 25 7.72 15.50 -12.03
C ALA A 25 8.98 16.36 -11.79
N ASP A 26 10.17 15.88 -12.14
CA ASP A 26 11.46 16.54 -11.95
C ASP A 26 11.78 16.87 -10.48
N VAL A 27 11.21 16.10 -9.54
CA VAL A 27 11.50 16.22 -8.11
C VAL A 27 12.65 15.30 -7.73
N PRO A 28 13.78 15.82 -7.22
CA PRO A 28 14.87 14.99 -6.73
C PRO A 28 14.43 14.15 -5.51
N VAL A 29 14.80 12.88 -5.49
CA VAL A 29 14.42 11.95 -4.41
C VAL A 29 15.67 11.39 -3.73
N ALA A 30 15.69 11.45 -2.40
CA ALA A 30 16.59 10.66 -1.57
C ALA A 30 15.78 9.51 -0.94
N VAL A 31 16.29 8.30 -0.97
CA VAL A 31 15.58 7.13 -0.45
C VAL A 31 16.35 6.51 0.71
N VAL A 32 15.66 6.23 1.81
CA VAL A 32 16.17 5.34 2.85
C VAL A 32 15.74 3.93 2.50
N ALA A 33 16.71 3.07 2.20
CA ALA A 33 16.48 1.68 1.83
C ALA A 33 17.43 0.76 2.57
N ARG A 34 16.91 -0.33 3.12
CA ARG A 34 17.74 -1.32 3.81
C ARG A 34 18.30 -2.35 2.86
N ARG A 35 19.51 -2.80 3.15
CA ARG A 35 20.09 -3.97 2.50
C ARG A 35 19.26 -5.23 2.78
N SER A 36 19.25 -6.15 1.87
CA SER A 36 18.77 -7.52 2.08
C SER A 36 19.95 -8.45 2.35
N ARG A 37 19.68 -9.72 2.64
CA ARG A 37 20.74 -10.73 2.77
C ARG A 37 21.57 -10.92 1.48
N ARG A 38 21.06 -10.51 0.31
CA ARG A 38 21.66 -10.79 -1.01
C ARG A 38 21.97 -9.55 -1.83
N GLN A 39 21.43 -8.40 -1.48
CA GLN A 39 21.53 -7.17 -2.27
C GLN A 39 21.75 -5.98 -1.34
N SER A 40 22.61 -5.05 -1.76
CA SER A 40 22.76 -3.75 -1.11
C SER A 40 21.50 -2.89 -1.31
N ALA A 41 21.37 -1.80 -0.57
CA ALA A 41 20.31 -0.81 -0.80
C ALA A 41 20.39 -0.24 -2.23
N GLN A 42 21.62 0.03 -2.72
CA GLN A 42 21.86 0.51 -4.07
C GLN A 42 21.40 -0.49 -5.13
N ASP A 43 21.81 -1.77 -5.02
CA ASP A 43 21.39 -2.81 -6.01
C ASP A 43 19.87 -2.94 -6.08
N ARG A 44 19.17 -2.82 -4.95
CA ARG A 44 17.70 -2.86 -4.92
C ARG A 44 17.07 -1.69 -5.64
N MET A 45 17.62 -0.49 -5.45
CA MET A 45 17.15 0.70 -6.15
C MET A 45 17.47 0.65 -7.64
N ASP A 46 18.66 0.19 -8.02
CA ASP A 46 19.04 0.04 -9.43
C ASP A 46 18.13 -0.96 -10.16
N ALA A 47 17.77 -2.08 -9.52
CA ALA A 47 16.81 -3.03 -10.07
C ALA A 47 15.41 -2.43 -10.25
N LEU A 48 14.97 -1.60 -9.28
CA LEU A 48 13.70 -0.87 -9.37
C LEU A 48 13.72 0.14 -10.52
N MET A 49 14.78 0.93 -10.62
CA MET A 49 14.96 1.93 -11.68
C MET A 49 14.99 1.27 -13.06
N ALA A 50 15.75 0.19 -13.23
CA ALA A 50 15.79 -0.57 -14.47
C ALA A 50 14.40 -1.09 -14.90
N THR A 51 13.57 -1.49 -13.93
CA THR A 51 12.17 -1.90 -14.22
C THR A 51 11.36 -0.74 -14.80
N TRP A 52 11.45 0.45 -14.20
CA TRP A 52 10.74 1.63 -14.70
C TRP A 52 11.28 2.13 -16.04
N GLU A 53 12.60 2.18 -16.20
CA GLU A 53 13.23 2.61 -17.45
C GLU A 53 12.86 1.70 -18.62
N THR A 54 12.81 0.38 -18.36
CA THR A 54 12.34 -0.59 -19.36
C THR A 54 10.88 -0.35 -19.71
N SER A 55 10.03 -0.10 -18.73
CA SER A 55 8.59 0.15 -18.94
C SER A 55 8.32 1.47 -19.66
N LEU A 56 9.10 2.51 -19.36
CA LEU A 56 8.93 3.87 -19.92
C LEU A 56 9.68 4.06 -21.23
N GLY A 57 10.61 3.16 -21.58
CA GLY A 57 11.47 3.30 -22.77
C GLY A 57 12.44 4.47 -22.71
N ARG A 58 12.74 4.98 -21.52
CA ARG A 58 13.68 6.10 -21.28
C ARG A 58 14.38 5.99 -19.92
N GLU A 59 15.54 6.60 -19.79
CA GLU A 59 16.22 6.76 -18.52
C GLU A 59 15.49 7.77 -17.61
N LEU A 60 15.62 7.56 -16.30
CA LEU A 60 15.16 8.47 -15.26
C LEU A 60 16.33 8.99 -14.43
N PRO A 61 16.23 10.19 -13.83
CA PRO A 61 17.20 10.66 -12.85
C PRO A 61 17.38 9.62 -11.73
N ARG A 62 18.61 9.50 -11.21
CA ARG A 62 18.90 8.54 -10.13
C ARG A 62 18.58 9.13 -8.77
N PRO A 63 17.80 8.45 -7.91
CA PRO A 63 17.63 8.87 -6.54
C PRO A 63 18.94 8.71 -5.75
N LYS A 64 19.17 9.59 -4.78
CA LYS A 64 20.21 9.38 -3.78
C LYS A 64 19.79 8.21 -2.88
N VAL A 65 20.64 7.20 -2.75
CA VAL A 65 20.35 6.05 -1.90
C VAL A 65 21.13 6.17 -0.59
N LEU A 66 20.41 6.10 0.53
CA LEU A 66 20.91 6.04 1.89
C LEU A 66 20.66 4.62 2.42
N ASP A 67 21.71 3.89 2.79
CA ASP A 67 21.62 2.52 3.31
C ASP A 67 21.27 2.58 4.80
N GLY A 68 19.99 2.46 5.12
CA GLY A 68 19.48 2.61 6.48
C GLY A 68 18.26 1.74 6.75
N ASP A 69 17.99 1.49 8.02
CA ASP A 69 16.81 0.76 8.50
C ASP A 69 15.92 1.68 9.36
N LEU A 70 14.68 1.84 8.97
CA LEU A 70 13.67 2.63 9.68
C LEU A 70 13.55 2.25 11.17
N CYS A 71 13.79 0.98 11.51
CA CYS A 71 13.66 0.48 12.87
C CYS A 71 14.84 0.85 13.79
N GLU A 72 15.95 1.34 13.22
CA GLU A 72 17.11 1.75 13.96
C GLU A 72 17.08 3.26 14.27
N PRO A 73 17.63 3.71 15.42
CA PRO A 73 17.80 5.13 15.70
C PRO A 73 18.51 5.84 14.55
N GLU A 74 18.02 7.01 14.15
CA GLU A 74 18.55 7.79 13.02
C GLU A 74 18.73 6.95 11.73
N PHE A 75 17.91 5.87 11.59
CA PHE A 75 18.00 4.87 10.52
C PHE A 75 19.32 4.10 10.47
N GLY A 76 20.18 4.17 11.49
CA GLY A 76 21.55 3.66 11.48
C GLY A 76 22.44 4.35 10.47
N LEU A 77 22.11 5.57 10.05
CA LEU A 77 22.90 6.39 9.13
C LEU A 77 24.15 6.93 9.82
N SER A 78 25.19 7.17 9.04
CA SER A 78 26.39 7.87 9.50
C SER A 78 26.13 9.37 9.69
N ASP A 79 26.94 10.07 10.51
CA ASP A 79 26.87 11.53 10.62
C ASP A 79 27.03 12.21 9.25
N VAL A 80 27.87 11.67 8.37
CA VAL A 80 28.06 12.18 7.01
C VAL A 80 26.78 12.09 6.19
N ASP A 81 26.01 10.99 6.30
CA ASP A 81 24.75 10.85 5.60
C ASP A 81 23.67 11.77 6.21
N LEU A 82 23.63 11.93 7.53
CA LEU A 82 22.72 12.84 8.21
C LEU A 82 23.02 14.30 7.87
N ASP A 83 24.27 14.69 7.81
CA ASP A 83 24.71 16.03 7.37
C ASP A 83 24.31 16.25 5.90
N TRP A 84 24.51 15.25 5.05
CA TRP A 84 24.03 15.32 3.65
C TRP A 84 22.52 15.52 3.57
N VAL A 85 21.73 14.79 4.39
CA VAL A 85 20.27 14.96 4.46
C VAL A 85 19.91 16.38 4.90
N SER A 86 20.58 16.90 5.94
CA SER A 86 20.34 18.27 6.46
C SER A 86 20.63 19.35 5.39
N GLU A 87 21.62 19.14 4.55
CA GLU A 87 22.02 20.10 3.52
C GLU A 87 21.20 20.00 2.23
N ASN A 88 20.63 18.83 1.93
CA ASN A 88 20.06 18.55 0.61
C ASN A 88 18.58 18.18 0.63
N CYS A 89 17.97 17.90 1.80
CA CYS A 89 16.54 17.56 1.90
C CYS A 89 15.78 18.66 2.66
N ASP A 90 14.61 19.05 2.16
CA ASP A 90 13.72 20.01 2.81
C ASP A 90 12.38 19.40 3.29
N SER A 91 12.06 18.23 2.80
CA SER A 91 10.81 17.54 3.11
C SER A 91 11.00 16.03 3.26
N VAL A 92 10.09 15.40 4.00
CA VAL A 92 10.00 13.95 4.17
C VAL A 92 8.68 13.43 3.64
N LEU A 93 8.71 12.37 2.83
CA LEU A 93 7.55 11.55 2.48
C LEU A 93 7.68 10.19 3.18
N HIS A 94 7.03 10.07 4.33
CA HIS A 94 7.05 8.85 5.14
C HIS A 94 5.98 7.85 4.65
N ASN A 95 6.40 6.89 3.83
CA ASN A 95 5.53 5.86 3.23
C ASN A 95 5.81 4.45 3.76
N ALA A 96 6.91 4.24 4.47
CA ALA A 96 7.24 2.93 5.02
C ALA A 96 6.23 2.51 6.10
N ALA A 97 5.68 1.31 5.97
CA ALA A 97 4.78 0.70 6.95
C ALA A 97 4.79 -0.82 6.85
N SER A 98 4.48 -1.49 7.95
CA SER A 98 4.16 -2.90 8.01
C SER A 98 2.65 -3.11 7.93
N LEU A 99 2.22 -4.11 7.15
CA LEU A 99 0.81 -4.53 7.00
C LEU A 99 0.48 -5.75 7.89
N THR A 100 1.10 -5.86 9.05
CA THR A 100 0.81 -6.94 10.00
C THR A 100 -0.48 -6.63 10.77
N PHE A 101 -1.53 -7.40 10.50
CA PHE A 101 -2.86 -7.17 11.09
C PHE A 101 -2.99 -7.72 12.52
N ILE A 102 -2.29 -8.80 12.83
CA ILE A 102 -2.29 -9.44 14.15
C ILE A 102 -0.85 -9.56 14.62
N SER A 103 -0.54 -8.89 15.72
CA SER A 103 0.77 -8.96 16.34
C SER A 103 0.88 -10.18 17.27
N THR A 104 2.00 -10.87 17.19
CA THR A 104 2.35 -11.94 18.14
C THR A 104 3.36 -11.48 19.19
N ASP A 105 3.94 -10.29 18.99
CA ASP A 105 4.92 -9.66 19.87
C ASP A 105 4.62 -8.16 20.01
N PRO A 106 4.35 -7.64 21.21
CA PRO A 106 4.09 -6.21 21.43
C PRO A 106 5.23 -5.27 21.01
N LYS A 107 6.46 -5.79 20.84
CA LYS A 107 7.64 -5.05 20.35
C LYS A 107 7.96 -5.34 18.89
N GLY A 108 7.24 -6.29 18.28
CA GLY A 108 7.39 -6.67 16.89
C GLY A 108 6.50 -5.85 15.95
N GLU A 109 6.25 -6.41 14.77
CA GLU A 109 5.34 -5.80 13.80
C GLU A 109 3.87 -5.91 14.24
N PRO A 110 3.05 -4.88 13.96
CA PRO A 110 3.33 -3.66 13.18
C PRO A 110 3.93 -2.50 13.98
N TRP A 111 4.08 -2.64 15.31
CA TRP A 111 4.50 -1.57 16.22
C TRP A 111 5.92 -1.09 15.93
N LEU A 112 6.81 -2.04 15.60
CA LEU A 112 8.21 -1.72 15.30
C LEU A 112 8.33 -0.79 14.09
N SER A 113 7.73 -1.14 12.97
CA SER A 113 7.81 -0.30 11.76
C SER A 113 6.90 0.93 11.83
N ASN A 114 5.63 0.76 12.26
CA ASN A 114 4.65 1.84 12.12
C ASN A 114 4.77 2.91 13.21
N VAL A 115 5.06 2.50 14.45
CA VAL A 115 5.12 3.45 15.58
C VAL A 115 6.56 3.86 15.86
N ARG A 116 7.45 2.89 16.18
CA ARG A 116 8.84 3.21 16.44
C ARG A 116 9.54 3.76 15.21
N GLY A 117 9.28 3.18 14.04
CA GLY A 117 9.80 3.69 12.78
C GLY A 117 9.38 5.15 12.52
N THR A 118 8.11 5.50 12.75
CA THR A 118 7.65 6.90 12.64
C THR A 118 8.36 7.80 13.64
N GLN A 119 8.57 7.34 14.90
CA GLN A 119 9.34 8.11 15.88
C GLN A 119 10.78 8.35 15.39
N ASN A 120 11.44 7.34 14.84
CA ASN A 120 12.79 7.49 14.29
C ASN A 120 12.82 8.48 13.10
N VAL A 121 11.78 8.54 12.26
CA VAL A 121 11.67 9.55 11.20
C VAL A 121 11.56 10.95 11.79
N LEU A 122 10.74 11.13 12.82
CA LEU A 122 10.61 12.42 13.53
C LEU A 122 11.93 12.85 14.17
N ASP A 123 12.69 11.92 14.75
CA ASP A 123 14.00 12.19 15.34
C ASP A 123 15.03 12.62 14.27
N VAL A 124 15.01 11.98 13.10
CA VAL A 124 15.83 12.43 11.94
C VAL A 124 15.40 13.83 11.50
N CYS A 125 14.10 14.11 11.37
CA CYS A 125 13.63 15.46 11.02
C CYS A 125 14.11 16.51 12.03
N ARG A 126 14.07 16.21 13.33
CA ARG A 126 14.58 17.12 14.38
C ARG A 126 16.11 17.31 14.27
N ARG A 127 16.85 16.24 14.01
CA ARG A 127 18.33 16.28 13.87
C ARG A 127 18.77 17.05 12.63
N THR A 128 18.02 16.95 11.52
CA THR A 128 18.37 17.53 10.22
C THR A 128 17.69 18.88 9.95
N GLY A 129 16.74 19.29 10.77
CA GLY A 129 16.01 20.55 10.63
C GLY A 129 14.88 20.52 9.59
N ILE A 130 14.52 19.35 9.05
CA ILE A 130 13.39 19.19 8.13
C ILE A 130 12.09 19.44 8.89
N LYS A 131 11.22 20.29 8.31
CA LYS A 131 9.92 20.67 8.92
C LYS A 131 8.72 20.30 8.08
N ASP A 132 8.88 20.11 6.77
CA ASP A 132 7.80 19.71 5.87
C ASP A 132 7.66 18.18 5.88
N PHE A 133 6.51 17.69 6.35
CA PHE A 133 6.31 16.28 6.62
C PHE A 133 5.03 15.76 5.95
N HIS A 134 5.20 14.80 5.06
CA HIS A 134 4.13 14.07 4.39
C HIS A 134 4.06 12.65 4.93
N HIS A 135 2.90 12.26 5.47
CA HIS A 135 2.69 10.93 6.07
C HIS A 135 1.67 10.11 5.28
N VAL A 136 2.10 8.96 4.80
CA VAL A 136 1.16 7.98 4.23
C VAL A 136 0.56 7.14 5.37
N SER A 137 -0.70 7.46 5.71
CA SER A 137 -1.52 6.76 6.69
C SER A 137 -2.44 5.73 6.00
N THR A 138 -3.66 5.57 6.46
CA THR A 138 -4.72 4.76 5.85
C THR A 138 -6.09 5.35 6.16
N SER A 139 -7.07 5.19 5.27
CA SER A 139 -8.46 5.56 5.56
C SER A 139 -9.05 4.71 6.70
N TYR A 140 -8.50 3.54 6.95
CA TYR A 140 -8.94 2.60 7.99
C TYR A 140 -8.50 2.98 9.42
N VAL A 141 -7.89 4.16 9.64
CA VAL A 141 -7.81 4.78 10.97
C VAL A 141 -9.20 5.04 11.56
N CYS A 142 -10.23 5.05 10.72
CA CYS A 142 -11.64 5.12 11.16
C CYS A 142 -12.11 3.90 11.98
N GLY A 143 -11.37 2.79 11.98
CA GLY A 143 -11.74 1.56 12.66
C GLY A 143 -13.06 0.97 12.18
N LEU A 144 -13.86 0.47 13.12
CA LEU A 144 -15.14 -0.22 12.85
C LEU A 144 -16.34 0.75 12.76
N ARG A 145 -16.12 2.01 12.40
CA ARG A 145 -17.21 2.98 12.20
C ARG A 145 -17.99 2.70 10.91
N ASP A 146 -19.25 3.06 10.93
CA ASP A 146 -20.15 3.09 9.77
C ASP A 146 -20.42 4.55 9.37
N GLY A 147 -21.09 4.74 8.24
CA GLY A 147 -21.51 6.04 7.74
C GLY A 147 -20.39 6.79 7.01
N ARG A 148 -20.42 8.13 7.06
CA ARG A 148 -19.44 8.97 6.38
C ARG A 148 -18.32 9.37 7.35
N ILE A 149 -17.09 9.14 6.94
CA ILE A 149 -15.87 9.48 7.68
C ILE A 149 -15.27 10.74 7.07
N MET A 150 -15.00 11.74 7.91
CA MET A 150 -14.47 13.03 7.46
C MET A 150 -12.94 13.02 7.45
N GLU A 151 -12.33 13.86 6.60
CA GLU A 151 -10.86 13.92 6.44
C GLU A 151 -10.15 14.47 7.68
N ASP A 152 -10.80 15.31 8.47
CA ASP A 152 -10.24 15.90 9.70
C ASP A 152 -10.33 14.99 10.94
N GLU A 153 -11.13 13.91 10.89
CA GLU A 153 -11.29 12.97 12.01
C GLU A 153 -10.09 12.01 12.08
N LEU A 154 -9.59 11.74 13.28
CA LEU A 154 -8.58 10.71 13.54
C LEU A 154 -9.03 9.79 14.68
N ASP A 155 -8.90 10.23 15.93
CA ASP A 155 -9.35 9.50 17.12
C ASP A 155 -10.60 10.19 17.69
N VAL A 156 -11.73 9.56 17.46
CA VAL A 156 -13.06 9.99 17.95
C VAL A 156 -13.65 8.95 18.91
N GLY A 157 -12.80 8.06 19.48
CA GLY A 157 -13.21 7.00 20.38
C GLY A 157 -13.72 5.74 19.67
N GLN A 158 -13.39 5.56 18.39
CA GLN A 158 -13.78 4.39 17.62
C GLN A 158 -13.08 3.11 18.07
N VAL A 159 -13.76 1.97 17.87
CA VAL A 159 -13.15 0.66 18.04
C VAL A 159 -12.26 0.36 16.82
N LEU A 160 -10.99 0.07 17.04
CA LEU A 160 -10.05 -0.33 16.01
C LEU A 160 -10.05 -1.85 15.85
N GLY A 161 -10.18 -2.32 14.62
CA GLY A 161 -10.45 -3.72 14.30
C GLY A 161 -9.23 -4.65 14.41
N ASN A 162 -8.01 -4.10 14.35
CA ASN A 162 -6.78 -4.89 14.35
C ASN A 162 -5.56 -4.06 14.77
N ASP A 163 -4.40 -4.71 14.94
CA ASP A 163 -3.19 -4.04 15.41
C ASP A 163 -2.56 -3.13 14.35
N TYR A 164 -2.78 -3.40 13.06
CA TYR A 164 -2.38 -2.48 11.99
C TYR A 164 -3.08 -1.13 12.15
N GLU A 165 -4.42 -1.11 12.27
CA GLU A 165 -5.19 0.13 12.45
C GLU A 165 -4.74 0.89 13.70
N LYS A 166 -4.59 0.20 14.84
CA LYS A 166 -4.08 0.80 16.08
C LYS A 166 -2.72 1.44 15.89
N SER A 167 -1.79 0.73 15.23
CA SER A 167 -0.45 1.26 14.97
C SER A 167 -0.45 2.47 14.04
N LYS A 168 -1.36 2.51 13.04
CA LYS A 168 -1.48 3.66 12.13
C LYS A 168 -2.11 4.87 12.79
N VAL A 169 -3.12 4.69 13.66
CA VAL A 169 -3.66 5.80 14.49
C VAL A 169 -2.57 6.36 15.38
N GLN A 170 -1.82 5.52 16.08
CA GLN A 170 -0.74 5.97 16.96
C GLN A 170 0.37 6.68 16.20
N ALA A 171 0.77 6.17 15.03
CA ALA A 171 1.79 6.80 14.18
C ALA A 171 1.32 8.18 13.67
N GLU A 172 0.08 8.31 13.23
CA GLU A 172 -0.47 9.59 12.78
C GLU A 172 -0.58 10.58 13.94
N THR A 173 -0.95 10.13 15.14
CA THR A 173 -0.96 10.94 16.35
C THR A 173 0.43 11.49 16.68
N LEU A 174 1.47 10.65 16.66
CA LEU A 174 2.86 11.09 16.86
C LEU A 174 3.28 12.22 15.92
N VAL A 175 2.90 12.10 14.64
CA VAL A 175 3.22 13.14 13.65
C VAL A 175 2.43 14.42 13.92
N ARG A 176 1.15 14.35 14.30
CA ARG A 176 0.31 15.52 14.63
C ARG A 176 0.80 16.26 15.88
N GLU A 177 1.36 15.53 16.84
CA GLU A 177 1.88 16.09 18.11
C GLU A 177 3.31 16.64 17.99
N ALA A 178 3.97 16.47 16.86
CA ALA A 178 5.34 16.94 16.62
C ALA A 178 5.37 18.45 16.35
N ASP A 179 5.41 19.25 17.41
CA ASP A 179 5.29 20.72 17.42
C ASP A 179 6.40 21.47 16.66
N PHE A 180 7.52 20.80 16.36
CA PHE A 180 8.63 21.37 15.59
C PHE A 180 8.40 21.32 14.07
N LEU A 181 7.42 20.56 13.60
CA LEU A 181 7.05 20.45 12.20
C LEU A 181 6.18 21.65 11.77
N SER A 182 6.23 21.99 10.48
CA SER A 182 5.12 22.70 9.83
C SER A 182 3.87 21.82 9.88
N PRO A 183 2.65 22.36 9.71
CA PRO A 183 1.45 21.52 9.69
C PRO A 183 1.63 20.32 8.74
N PRO A 184 1.63 19.07 9.24
CA PRO A 184 1.94 17.91 8.42
C PRO A 184 0.80 17.55 7.48
N THR A 185 1.16 16.95 6.33
CA THR A 185 0.21 16.49 5.31
C THR A 185 0.00 14.99 5.43
N PHE A 186 -1.27 14.56 5.44
CA PHE A 186 -1.62 13.16 5.59
C PHE A 186 -2.32 12.62 4.35
N TYR A 187 -1.87 11.47 3.87
CA TYR A 187 -2.51 10.71 2.81
C TYR A 187 -3.11 9.43 3.40
N ARG A 188 -4.40 9.24 3.23
CA ARG A 188 -5.15 8.09 3.76
C ARG A 188 -5.74 7.27 2.62
N PRO A 189 -4.94 6.46 1.94
CA PRO A 189 -5.46 5.55 0.92
C PRO A 189 -6.38 4.49 1.55
N ALA A 190 -7.38 4.07 0.78
CA ALA A 190 -8.14 2.87 1.04
C ALA A 190 -7.31 1.61 0.71
N ILE A 191 -7.94 0.46 0.43
CA ILE A 191 -7.24 -0.78 0.11
C ILE A 191 -6.55 -0.63 -1.24
N ILE A 192 -5.22 -0.50 -1.22
CA ILE A 192 -4.44 -0.37 -2.45
C ILE A 192 -4.39 -1.74 -3.15
N VAL A 193 -4.83 -1.76 -4.41
CA VAL A 193 -4.67 -2.88 -5.34
C VAL A 193 -3.59 -2.58 -6.37
N GLY A 194 -3.38 -3.49 -7.33
CA GLY A 194 -2.39 -3.33 -8.38
C GLY A 194 -2.66 -2.15 -9.32
N ASP A 195 -1.74 -1.95 -10.23
CA ASP A 195 -1.75 -0.92 -11.27
C ASP A 195 -2.95 -1.09 -12.21
N SER A 196 -3.70 -0.01 -12.44
CA SER A 196 -4.93 -0.05 -13.24
C SER A 196 -4.68 -0.39 -14.72
N GLN A 197 -3.50 -0.08 -15.24
CA GLN A 197 -3.16 -0.29 -16.65
C GLN A 197 -2.57 -1.69 -16.88
N THR A 198 -1.69 -2.14 -16.02
CA THR A 198 -0.90 -3.37 -16.20
C THR A 198 -1.36 -4.55 -15.33
N GLY A 199 -2.10 -4.28 -14.25
CA GLY A 199 -2.43 -5.26 -13.21
C GLY A 199 -1.27 -5.60 -12.27
N PHE A 200 -0.12 -4.94 -12.44
CA PHE A 200 1.08 -5.21 -11.65
C PHE A 200 0.89 -4.93 -10.16
N THR A 201 1.34 -5.86 -9.33
CA THR A 201 1.42 -5.70 -7.87
C THR A 201 2.61 -6.46 -7.30
N THR A 202 3.11 -6.03 -6.16
CA THR A 202 4.13 -6.76 -5.36
C THR A 202 3.58 -7.23 -4.02
N THR A 203 2.31 -6.90 -3.73
CA THR A 203 1.65 -7.13 -2.45
C THR A 203 0.35 -7.89 -2.68
N PHE A 204 0.17 -9.01 -1.98
CA PHE A 204 -0.92 -9.95 -2.21
C PHE A 204 -1.83 -10.12 -0.98
N HIS A 205 -2.26 -8.99 -0.37
CA HIS A 205 -3.19 -8.94 0.75
C HIS A 205 -4.64 -8.74 0.29
N GLY A 206 -5.60 -8.87 1.21
CA GLY A 206 -7.02 -8.62 0.97
C GLY A 206 -7.58 -9.42 -0.20
N PHE A 207 -8.03 -8.75 -1.26
CA PHE A 207 -8.54 -9.35 -2.50
C PHE A 207 -7.62 -10.45 -3.05
N TYR A 208 -6.31 -10.19 -3.07
CA TYR A 208 -5.33 -11.16 -3.59
C TYR A 208 -5.14 -12.38 -2.68
N ALA A 209 -5.35 -12.25 -1.37
CA ALA A 209 -5.27 -13.40 -0.46
C ALA A 209 -6.42 -14.39 -0.74
N ALA A 210 -7.64 -13.90 -0.92
CA ALA A 210 -8.79 -14.71 -1.32
C ALA A 210 -8.57 -15.35 -2.69
N LEU A 211 -8.05 -14.58 -3.67
CA LEU A 211 -7.72 -15.07 -5.00
C LEU A 211 -6.65 -16.16 -4.99
N ASN A 212 -5.60 -16.00 -4.18
CA ASN A 212 -4.53 -17.00 -4.05
C ASN A 212 -5.06 -18.32 -3.47
N LEU A 213 -5.88 -18.23 -2.42
CA LEU A 213 -6.53 -19.41 -1.86
C LEU A 213 -7.41 -20.13 -2.90
N ALA A 214 -8.30 -19.39 -3.57
CA ALA A 214 -9.18 -19.93 -4.60
C ALA A 214 -8.38 -20.59 -5.76
N SER A 215 -7.32 -19.92 -6.22
CA SER A 215 -6.43 -20.46 -7.25
C SER A 215 -5.71 -21.73 -6.79
N THR A 216 -5.24 -21.77 -5.54
CA THR A 216 -4.55 -22.95 -4.98
C THR A 216 -5.50 -24.14 -4.83
N LEU A 217 -6.70 -23.92 -4.29
CA LEU A 217 -7.75 -24.94 -4.20
C LEU A 217 -8.12 -25.46 -5.58
N ARG A 218 -8.30 -24.56 -6.54
CA ARG A 218 -8.63 -24.93 -7.92
C ARG A 218 -7.57 -25.83 -8.56
N LYS A 219 -6.29 -25.50 -8.40
CA LYS A 219 -5.16 -26.30 -8.88
C LYS A 219 -5.14 -27.70 -8.23
N SER A 220 -5.48 -27.82 -6.94
CA SER A 220 -5.50 -29.10 -6.23
C SER A 220 -6.58 -30.07 -6.71
N LEU A 221 -7.67 -29.54 -7.30
CA LEU A 221 -8.78 -30.36 -7.82
C LEU A 221 -8.50 -30.96 -9.21
N GLY A 222 -7.40 -30.56 -9.88
CA GLY A 222 -7.09 -31.02 -11.25
C GLY A 222 -8.06 -30.48 -12.30
N ASN A 223 -7.92 -30.94 -13.56
CA ASN A 223 -8.78 -30.59 -14.71
C ASN A 223 -8.96 -29.06 -14.90
N GLU A 224 -7.85 -28.35 -15.09
CA GLU A 224 -7.84 -26.87 -15.17
C GLU A 224 -8.72 -26.29 -16.30
N ASP A 225 -9.06 -27.06 -17.31
CA ASP A 225 -9.86 -26.63 -18.46
C ASP A 225 -11.37 -26.62 -18.23
N GLN A 226 -11.86 -27.15 -17.09
CA GLN A 226 -13.28 -27.21 -16.79
C GLN A 226 -13.65 -26.36 -15.58
N THR A 227 -14.80 -25.66 -15.65
CA THR A 227 -15.37 -24.98 -14.49
C THR A 227 -15.85 -26.01 -13.47
N VAL A 228 -15.39 -25.89 -12.21
CA VAL A 228 -15.71 -26.81 -11.13
C VAL A 228 -16.85 -26.26 -10.29
N HIS A 229 -17.77 -27.15 -9.90
CA HIS A 229 -18.79 -26.86 -8.88
C HIS A 229 -18.13 -26.89 -7.50
N LEU A 230 -18.07 -25.76 -6.85
CA LEU A 230 -17.46 -25.60 -5.53
C LEU A 230 -18.41 -24.82 -4.61
N PRO A 231 -19.53 -25.41 -4.16
CA PRO A 231 -20.46 -24.71 -3.30
C PRO A 231 -19.78 -24.28 -2.01
N THR A 232 -19.62 -22.98 -1.85
CA THR A 232 -18.95 -22.37 -0.68
C THR A 232 -19.86 -21.28 -0.12
N ARG A 233 -20.25 -21.41 1.15
CA ARG A 233 -21.10 -20.42 1.80
C ARG A 233 -20.25 -19.28 2.37
N VAL A 234 -20.63 -18.06 2.01
CA VAL A 234 -20.02 -16.82 2.46
C VAL A 234 -20.99 -16.09 3.38
N THR A 235 -20.57 -15.76 4.61
CA THR A 235 -21.43 -15.17 5.66
C THR A 235 -21.57 -13.65 5.50
N LEU A 236 -21.85 -13.22 4.27
CA LEU A 236 -22.14 -11.86 3.83
C LEU A 236 -23.38 -11.92 2.92
N ASP A 237 -23.92 -10.74 2.58
CA ASP A 237 -25.07 -10.61 1.67
C ASP A 237 -24.64 -10.44 0.21
N GLY A 238 -23.35 -10.12 -0.04
CA GLY A 238 -22.81 -9.83 -1.37
C GLY A 238 -22.98 -8.38 -1.81
N THR A 239 -23.75 -7.60 -1.08
CA THR A 239 -23.99 -6.16 -1.33
C THR A 239 -23.02 -5.26 -0.60
N GLU A 240 -22.21 -5.81 0.32
CA GLU A 240 -21.25 -5.05 1.10
C GLU A 240 -20.22 -4.39 0.18
N SER A 241 -19.99 -3.13 0.43
CA SER A 241 -19.05 -2.27 -0.29
C SER A 241 -17.61 -2.49 0.17
N LYS A 242 -16.66 -2.42 -0.77
CA LYS A 242 -15.20 -2.41 -0.51
C LYS A 242 -14.53 -1.26 -1.22
N ASN A 243 -13.81 -0.46 -0.46
CA ASN A 243 -13.06 0.67 -1.00
C ASN A 243 -11.70 0.22 -1.51
N LEU A 244 -11.61 -0.13 -2.80
CA LEU A 244 -10.37 -0.50 -3.47
C LEU A 244 -9.87 0.67 -4.31
N VAL A 245 -8.55 0.91 -4.35
CA VAL A 245 -7.92 1.97 -5.15
C VAL A 245 -6.67 1.46 -5.86
N PRO A 246 -6.43 1.84 -7.14
CA PRO A 246 -5.23 1.42 -7.85
C PRO A 246 -3.98 2.15 -7.34
N VAL A 247 -2.86 1.44 -7.26
CA VAL A 247 -1.59 2.00 -6.76
C VAL A 247 -1.07 3.15 -7.61
N ASP A 248 -1.22 3.09 -8.92
CA ASP A 248 -0.81 4.14 -9.86
C ASP A 248 -1.58 5.44 -9.63
N TRP A 249 -2.87 5.38 -9.34
CA TRP A 249 -3.67 6.55 -8.99
C TRP A 249 -3.27 7.15 -7.62
N VAL A 250 -3.13 6.31 -6.60
CA VAL A 250 -2.70 6.76 -5.25
C VAL A 250 -1.35 7.48 -5.34
N SER A 251 -0.41 6.92 -6.09
CA SER A 251 0.90 7.52 -6.30
C SER A 251 0.82 8.85 -7.07
N ALA A 252 0.06 8.90 -8.16
CA ALA A 252 -0.08 10.11 -8.98
C ALA A 252 -0.67 11.27 -8.17
N VAL A 253 -1.74 11.02 -7.39
CA VAL A 253 -2.36 12.04 -6.52
C VAL A 253 -1.40 12.47 -5.42
N THR A 254 -0.71 11.52 -4.76
CA THR A 254 0.26 11.84 -3.71
C THR A 254 1.41 12.68 -4.26
N ALA A 255 2.02 12.28 -5.38
CA ALA A 255 3.11 13.01 -6.01
C ALA A 255 2.66 14.41 -6.46
N HIS A 256 1.44 14.54 -7.01
CA HIS A 256 0.87 15.84 -7.36
C HIS A 256 0.76 16.75 -6.12
N ILE A 257 0.15 16.29 -5.02
CA ILE A 257 -0.05 17.11 -3.81
C ILE A 257 1.31 17.50 -3.19
N VAL A 258 2.27 16.58 -3.14
CA VAL A 258 3.63 16.84 -2.65
C VAL A 258 4.30 18.01 -3.39
N THR A 259 4.01 18.17 -4.69
CA THR A 259 4.57 19.26 -5.52
C THR A 259 3.77 20.57 -5.43
N GLN A 260 2.71 20.64 -4.61
CA GLN A 260 1.78 21.76 -4.54
C GLN A 260 1.66 22.32 -3.11
N PRO A 261 2.58 23.19 -2.66
CA PRO A 261 2.65 23.66 -1.27
C PRO A 261 1.36 24.26 -0.72
N GLN A 262 0.49 24.81 -1.59
CA GLN A 262 -0.81 25.37 -1.20
C GLN A 262 -1.78 24.33 -0.61
N PHE A 263 -1.52 23.05 -0.80
CA PHE A 263 -2.33 21.94 -0.27
C PHE A 263 -1.68 21.25 0.93
N HIS A 264 -0.46 21.65 1.33
CA HIS A 264 0.20 21.06 2.49
C HIS A 264 -0.56 21.39 3.79
N GLY A 265 -0.31 20.59 4.83
CA GLY A 265 -0.96 20.73 6.14
C GLY A 265 -2.40 20.21 6.21
N ARG A 266 -2.86 19.48 5.20
CA ARG A 266 -4.22 18.92 5.12
C ARG A 266 -4.19 17.38 5.15
N THR A 267 -5.33 16.78 5.43
CA THR A 267 -5.54 15.33 5.31
C THR A 267 -6.33 15.02 4.04
N PHE A 268 -5.92 13.99 3.31
CA PHE A 268 -6.49 13.57 2.04
C PHE A 268 -6.93 12.11 2.11
N HIS A 269 -8.23 11.84 2.01
CA HIS A 269 -8.71 10.49 1.78
C HIS A 269 -8.55 10.11 0.31
N LEU A 270 -7.68 9.14 0.04
CA LEU A 270 -7.49 8.58 -1.29
C LEU A 270 -8.35 7.33 -1.44
N THR A 271 -9.64 7.54 -1.65
CA THR A 271 -10.68 6.50 -1.68
C THR A 271 -11.50 6.59 -2.96
N PRO A 272 -12.13 5.49 -3.41
CA PRO A 272 -12.90 5.50 -4.64
C PRO A 272 -14.21 6.30 -4.48
N THR A 273 -14.68 6.91 -5.55
CA THR A 273 -16.00 7.53 -5.60
C THR A 273 -17.15 6.50 -5.68
N ALA A 274 -16.85 5.31 -6.20
CA ALA A 274 -17.78 4.18 -6.28
C ALA A 274 -17.08 2.91 -5.77
N PRO A 275 -17.40 2.44 -4.57
CA PRO A 275 -16.83 1.21 -4.03
C PRO A 275 -17.32 -0.01 -4.83
N VAL A 276 -16.54 -1.09 -4.83
CA VAL A 276 -16.91 -2.37 -5.43
C VAL A 276 -17.66 -3.25 -4.42
N THR A 277 -18.65 -4.03 -4.88
CA THR A 277 -19.37 -4.95 -3.99
C THR A 277 -18.63 -6.28 -3.82
N ILE A 278 -18.86 -6.95 -2.67
CA ILE A 278 -18.38 -8.32 -2.45
C ILE A 278 -18.91 -9.28 -3.51
N GLY A 279 -20.16 -9.10 -3.97
CA GLY A 279 -20.73 -9.88 -5.07
C GLY A 279 -19.89 -9.79 -6.34
N THR A 280 -19.49 -8.58 -6.73
CA THR A 280 -18.60 -8.36 -7.88
C THR A 280 -17.23 -9.02 -7.68
N ILE A 281 -16.67 -8.93 -6.48
CA ILE A 281 -15.40 -9.58 -6.13
C ILE A 281 -15.52 -11.10 -6.29
N VAL A 282 -16.58 -11.71 -5.74
CA VAL A 282 -16.83 -13.15 -5.84
C VAL A 282 -17.00 -13.59 -7.29
N GLU A 283 -17.77 -12.88 -8.10
CA GLU A 283 -17.92 -13.18 -9.54
C GLU A 283 -16.57 -13.16 -10.28
N VAL A 284 -15.69 -12.24 -9.91
CA VAL A 284 -14.34 -12.18 -10.47
C VAL A 284 -13.48 -13.35 -10.02
N LEU A 285 -13.53 -13.74 -8.74
CA LEU A 285 -12.82 -14.90 -8.21
C LEU A 285 -13.27 -16.18 -8.92
N GLU A 286 -14.58 -16.39 -9.06
CA GLU A 286 -15.16 -17.52 -9.78
C GLU A 286 -14.67 -17.58 -11.24
N LYS A 287 -14.75 -16.45 -11.94
CA LYS A 287 -14.34 -16.36 -13.35
C LYS A 287 -12.83 -16.53 -13.53
N ALA A 288 -12.02 -15.94 -12.65
CA ALA A 288 -10.56 -15.97 -12.75
C ALA A 288 -9.98 -17.35 -12.40
N CYS A 289 -10.59 -18.06 -11.45
CA CYS A 289 -10.12 -19.36 -10.97
C CYS A 289 -10.89 -20.55 -11.58
N GLY A 290 -11.97 -20.33 -12.34
CA GLY A 290 -12.72 -21.40 -12.99
C GLY A 290 -13.53 -22.27 -12.01
N PHE A 291 -14.17 -21.68 -11.02
CA PHE A 291 -15.15 -22.34 -10.16
C PHE A 291 -16.48 -21.59 -10.15
N ARG A 292 -17.52 -22.14 -9.55
CA ARG A 292 -18.84 -21.52 -9.40
C ARG A 292 -19.59 -22.05 -8.17
N ASP A 293 -20.74 -21.45 -7.89
CA ASP A 293 -21.71 -21.83 -6.86
C ASP A 293 -21.35 -21.29 -5.47
N THR A 294 -20.71 -20.12 -5.40
CA THR A 294 -20.62 -19.39 -4.14
C THR A 294 -22.01 -18.94 -3.68
N ILE A 295 -22.33 -19.19 -2.42
CA ILE A 295 -23.64 -18.93 -1.81
C ILE A 295 -23.48 -17.85 -0.76
N PHE A 296 -24.18 -16.73 -0.90
CA PHE A 296 -24.28 -15.72 0.15
C PHE A 296 -25.27 -16.18 1.21
N ALA A 297 -24.77 -16.54 2.38
CA ALA A 297 -25.57 -17.09 3.49
C ALA A 297 -26.19 -16.01 4.38
N GLY A 298 -25.85 -14.74 4.13
CA GLY A 298 -26.32 -13.60 4.91
C GLY A 298 -25.35 -13.18 6.02
N LYS A 299 -25.31 -11.86 6.27
CA LYS A 299 -24.47 -11.26 7.30
C LYS A 299 -24.82 -11.80 8.69
N GLY A 300 -23.81 -12.22 9.45
CA GLY A 300 -23.97 -12.73 10.81
C GLY A 300 -24.48 -14.17 10.91
N THR A 301 -24.66 -14.87 9.78
CA THR A 301 -25.02 -16.29 9.78
C THR A 301 -23.91 -17.14 10.39
N VAL A 302 -24.25 -18.00 11.32
CA VAL A 302 -23.33 -19.03 11.82
C VAL A 302 -23.49 -20.27 10.95
N LEU A 303 -22.42 -20.71 10.31
CA LEU A 303 -22.45 -21.89 9.46
C LEU A 303 -22.55 -23.16 10.32
N GLU A 304 -23.69 -23.84 10.27
CA GLU A 304 -23.81 -25.18 10.83
C GLU A 304 -23.11 -26.17 9.89
N HIS A 305 -22.28 -27.03 10.45
CA HIS A 305 -21.51 -28.06 9.71
C HIS A 305 -20.76 -27.50 8.49
N PRO A 306 -19.76 -26.61 8.69
CA PRO A 306 -18.98 -26.11 7.57
C PRO A 306 -18.17 -27.22 6.90
N THR A 307 -18.11 -27.18 5.57
CA THR A 307 -17.27 -28.11 4.79
C THR A 307 -15.80 -27.86 5.07
N GLU A 308 -14.91 -28.82 4.68
CA GLU A 308 -13.45 -28.62 4.83
C GLU A 308 -12.96 -27.40 4.07
N ILE A 309 -13.53 -27.12 2.90
CA ILE A 309 -13.20 -25.94 2.07
C ILE A 309 -13.64 -24.66 2.79
N GLU A 310 -14.84 -24.62 3.35
CA GLU A 310 -15.33 -23.47 4.13
C GLU A 310 -14.46 -23.23 5.38
N GLN A 311 -14.07 -24.31 6.10
CA GLN A 311 -13.18 -24.19 7.25
C GLN A 311 -11.83 -23.59 6.84
N LEU A 312 -11.23 -24.11 5.77
CA LEU A 312 -9.96 -23.59 5.24
C LEU A 312 -10.07 -22.14 4.79
N PHE A 313 -11.18 -21.79 4.12
CA PHE A 313 -11.44 -20.41 3.70
C PHE A 313 -11.50 -19.46 4.90
N TYR A 314 -12.32 -19.75 5.91
CA TYR A 314 -12.46 -18.90 7.09
C TYR A 314 -11.19 -18.84 7.94
N GLU A 315 -10.42 -19.91 8.04
CA GLU A 315 -9.12 -19.90 8.68
C GLU A 315 -8.14 -18.97 7.96
N HIS A 316 -8.11 -19.03 6.63
CA HIS A 316 -7.21 -18.22 5.81
C HIS A 316 -7.55 -16.73 5.87
N ILE A 317 -8.84 -16.37 5.86
CA ILE A 317 -9.27 -14.96 5.91
C ILE A 317 -9.36 -14.40 7.33
N ARG A 318 -9.10 -15.20 8.36
CA ARG A 318 -9.24 -14.79 9.78
C ARG A 318 -8.50 -13.50 10.11
N VAL A 319 -7.34 -13.28 9.52
CA VAL A 319 -6.54 -12.06 9.71
C VAL A 319 -7.22 -10.78 9.17
N TYR A 320 -8.19 -10.94 8.27
CA TYR A 320 -8.98 -9.87 7.67
C TYR A 320 -10.39 -9.76 8.25
N ASN A 321 -10.67 -10.41 9.38
CA ASN A 321 -12.03 -10.52 9.93
C ASN A 321 -12.67 -9.16 10.24
N SER A 322 -11.87 -8.16 10.65
CA SER A 322 -12.34 -6.78 10.87
C SER A 322 -12.83 -6.08 9.59
N TYR A 323 -12.41 -6.56 8.42
CA TYR A 323 -12.85 -6.08 7.11
C TYR A 323 -13.98 -6.93 6.49
N TRP A 324 -14.45 -7.96 7.19
CA TRP A 324 -15.54 -8.85 6.74
C TRP A 324 -16.90 -8.22 7.02
N ARG A 325 -17.11 -7.03 6.47
CA ARG A 325 -18.28 -6.18 6.70
C ARG A 325 -18.40 -5.15 5.59
N ASP A 326 -19.47 -4.37 5.59
CA ASP A 326 -19.60 -3.19 4.74
C ASP A 326 -18.59 -2.13 5.12
N ASP A 327 -17.93 -1.52 4.15
CA ASP A 327 -16.99 -0.42 4.39
C ASP A 327 -17.77 0.90 4.55
N PRO A 328 -17.26 1.87 5.36
CA PRO A 328 -17.83 3.20 5.43
C PRO A 328 -17.60 3.98 4.13
N THR A 329 -18.34 5.06 3.94
CA THR A 329 -18.06 6.07 2.92
C THR A 329 -17.06 7.09 3.45
N PHE A 330 -16.22 7.62 2.57
CA PHE A 330 -15.20 8.60 2.95
C PHE A 330 -15.46 9.95 2.31
N ASP A 331 -15.32 11.01 3.08
CA ASP A 331 -15.21 12.36 2.52
C ASP A 331 -13.89 12.50 1.76
N CYS A 332 -13.94 13.01 0.54
CA CYS A 332 -12.79 13.21 -0.33
C CYS A 332 -12.72 14.66 -0.84
N THR A 333 -13.34 15.58 -0.12
CA THR A 333 -13.44 16.99 -0.55
C THR A 333 -12.06 17.60 -0.77
N ASN A 334 -11.11 17.38 0.15
CA ASN A 334 -9.75 17.88 0.02
C ASN A 334 -9.03 17.26 -1.19
N THR A 335 -9.19 15.96 -1.40
CA THR A 335 -8.57 15.25 -2.55
C THR A 335 -9.14 15.75 -3.88
N GLN A 336 -10.46 15.94 -3.97
CA GLN A 336 -11.12 16.44 -5.17
C GLN A 336 -10.75 17.90 -5.49
N GLU A 337 -10.57 18.72 -4.45
CA GLU A 337 -10.09 20.09 -4.60
C GLU A 337 -8.62 20.15 -5.07
N ALA A 338 -7.76 19.34 -4.47
CA ALA A 338 -6.33 19.36 -4.76
C ALA A 338 -6.00 18.72 -6.13
N ALA A 339 -6.72 17.68 -6.53
CA ALA A 339 -6.42 16.89 -7.73
C ALA A 339 -7.66 16.62 -8.62
N PRO A 340 -8.43 17.64 -9.03
CA PRO A 340 -9.66 17.45 -9.81
C PRO A 340 -9.40 16.82 -11.19
N HIS A 341 -8.19 16.93 -11.71
CA HIS A 341 -7.75 16.36 -12.99
C HIS A 341 -7.28 14.91 -12.90
N LEU A 342 -7.21 14.36 -11.68
CA LEU A 342 -6.82 12.98 -11.39
C LEU A 342 -7.99 12.22 -10.71
N PRO A 343 -9.10 11.98 -11.41
CA PRO A 343 -10.21 11.23 -10.83
C PRO A 343 -9.80 9.77 -10.55
N CYS A 344 -10.29 9.22 -9.43
CA CYS A 344 -10.03 7.81 -9.13
C CYS A 344 -10.64 6.91 -10.22
N PRO A 345 -9.86 6.00 -10.83
CA PRO A 345 -10.39 5.02 -11.77
C PRO A 345 -11.47 4.16 -11.11
N VAL A 346 -12.53 3.87 -11.85
CA VAL A 346 -13.59 2.96 -11.38
C VAL A 346 -13.02 1.54 -11.34
N ILE A 347 -13.11 0.90 -10.18
CA ILE A 347 -12.77 -0.51 -10.01
C ILE A 347 -14.00 -1.33 -10.37
N ASP A 348 -14.15 -1.64 -11.63
CA ASP A 348 -15.20 -2.50 -12.15
C ASP A 348 -14.76 -3.98 -12.26
N LYS A 349 -15.67 -4.82 -12.75
CA LYS A 349 -15.42 -6.24 -12.95
C LYS A 349 -14.26 -6.52 -13.92
N ASP A 350 -14.10 -5.69 -14.96
CA ASP A 350 -13.06 -5.91 -15.97
C ASP A 350 -11.68 -5.55 -15.43
N LEU A 351 -11.57 -4.46 -14.66
CA LEU A 351 -10.33 -4.09 -13.99
C LEU A 351 -9.96 -5.13 -12.92
N LEU A 352 -10.92 -5.56 -12.09
CA LEU A 352 -10.66 -6.62 -11.09
C LEU A 352 -10.21 -7.92 -11.76
N LEU A 353 -10.80 -8.29 -12.89
CA LEU A 353 -10.41 -9.49 -13.65
C LEU A 353 -8.99 -9.35 -14.23
N LYS A 354 -8.61 -8.16 -14.71
CA LYS A 354 -7.24 -7.83 -15.14
C LYS A 354 -6.24 -8.03 -13.99
N LEU A 355 -6.56 -7.45 -12.82
CA LEU A 355 -5.74 -7.58 -11.60
C LEU A 355 -5.60 -9.05 -11.18
N ALA A 356 -6.70 -9.80 -11.18
CA ALA A 356 -6.71 -11.21 -10.83
C ALA A 356 -5.83 -12.05 -11.77
N LYS A 357 -5.99 -11.88 -13.09
CA LYS A 357 -5.20 -12.58 -14.08
C LYS A 357 -3.71 -12.27 -13.98
N ALA A 358 -3.36 -11.00 -13.75
CA ALA A 358 -1.97 -10.60 -13.55
C ALA A 358 -1.36 -11.26 -12.31
N ALA A 359 -2.07 -11.31 -11.19
CA ALA A 359 -1.62 -11.96 -9.96
C ALA A 359 -1.44 -13.47 -10.13
N ILE A 360 -2.37 -14.14 -10.80
CA ILE A 360 -2.29 -15.59 -11.12
C ILE A 360 -1.09 -15.87 -12.03
N ALA A 361 -0.87 -15.05 -13.07
CA ALA A 361 0.26 -15.20 -13.99
C ALA A 361 1.61 -15.00 -13.29
N MET A 362 1.67 -14.19 -12.23
CA MET A 362 2.86 -14.00 -11.39
C MET A 362 3.01 -15.09 -10.31
N ASP A 363 2.10 -16.06 -10.22
CA ASP A 363 2.02 -17.07 -9.15
C ASP A 363 2.11 -16.44 -7.74
N PHE A 364 1.47 -15.30 -7.58
CA PHE A 364 1.44 -14.50 -6.33
C PHE A 364 2.83 -14.21 -5.76
N ARG A 365 3.83 -14.04 -6.63
CA ARG A 365 5.22 -13.76 -6.27
C ARG A 365 5.79 -12.69 -7.18
N TRP A 366 6.52 -11.76 -6.59
CA TRP A 366 7.29 -10.78 -7.33
C TRP A 366 8.73 -10.71 -6.81
N LYS A 367 9.67 -10.62 -7.75
CA LYS A 367 11.07 -10.29 -7.46
C LYS A 367 11.57 -9.36 -8.56
N ASP A 368 12.18 -8.26 -8.15
CA ASP A 368 12.87 -7.38 -9.09
C ASP A 368 14.01 -8.16 -9.76
N LYS A 369 14.14 -8.03 -11.08
CA LYS A 369 15.26 -8.60 -11.82
C LYS A 369 16.49 -7.75 -11.57
N ALA A 370 17.63 -8.39 -11.28
CA ALA A 370 18.89 -7.67 -11.21
C ALA A 370 19.15 -6.96 -12.56
N PRO A 371 19.71 -5.72 -12.54
CA PRO A 371 20.09 -5.04 -13.77
C PRO A 371 21.07 -5.94 -14.56
N VAL A 372 20.84 -6.06 -15.85
CA VAL A 372 21.78 -6.76 -16.74
C VAL A 372 23.05 -5.92 -16.73
N LYS A 373 24.12 -6.42 -16.11
CA LYS A 373 25.44 -5.78 -16.22
C LYS A 373 25.75 -5.68 -17.70
N SER A 374 25.87 -4.46 -18.23
CA SER A 374 26.38 -4.24 -19.57
C SER A 374 27.71 -4.93 -19.67
N VAL A 375 27.83 -5.92 -20.55
CA VAL A 375 29.12 -6.53 -20.89
C VAL A 375 29.91 -5.41 -21.54
N GLU A 376 30.86 -4.84 -20.80
CA GLU A 376 31.88 -3.96 -21.41
C GLU A 376 32.49 -4.75 -22.58
N HIS A 377 32.29 -4.26 -23.77
CA HIS A 377 33.01 -4.73 -24.93
C HIS A 377 34.48 -4.43 -24.68
N VAL A 378 35.20 -5.43 -24.19
CA VAL A 378 36.66 -5.43 -24.26
C VAL A 378 36.99 -5.36 -25.75
N ARG A 379 37.35 -4.17 -26.22
CA ARG A 379 37.98 -4.01 -27.52
C ARG A 379 39.38 -4.65 -27.42
N VAL A 380 39.54 -5.74 -28.15
CA VAL A 380 40.86 -6.30 -28.50
C VAL A 380 41.51 -5.40 -29.57
#